data_1e54d2eab12171c661bef8d0f6371a3c
#
_entry.id   1e54d2eab12171c661bef8d0f6371a3c
#
_cell.length_a   1.000
_cell.length_b   1.000
_cell.length_c   1.000
_cell.angle_alpha   90.00
_cell.angle_beta   90.00
_cell.angle_gamma   90.00
#
_symmetry.space_group_name_H-M   'P 1'
#
loop_
_entity.id
_entity.type
_entity.pdbx_description
1 polymer ?
#
loop_
_entity_poly.entity_id
_entity_poly.type
_entity_poly.pdbx_seq_one_letter_code
_entity_poly.pdbx_strand_id
1 'polypeptide(L)'
;MARITSSLVPLGLALFAAMLADGQGPPAVGPYHVAEVFRIGGEGGWDYVTVDPEHKYLYVPRTTHTMVIDAATGKAVADIPGQKRNHGVALVPSAGRGFITDGKDGSVIVFDLKTFKVLGKVKAAEDADGIIYDPASRKVLVSCGDAGVVVPSSRSSIRAACTSGLRATR
;
A
#
# COMPACT_ATOMS: atom_id res chain seq x y z
N MET A 1 -94.81 17.60 0.41
CA MET A 1 -93.67 18.29 -0.19
C MET A 1 -92.49 18.27 0.75
N ALA A 2 -91.59 17.38 0.57
CA ALA A 2 -90.33 17.30 1.40
C ALA A 2 -89.17 17.37 0.42
N ARG A 3 -88.36 18.37 0.56
CA ARG A 3 -87.08 18.54 -0.16
C ARG A 3 -86.00 17.81 0.57
N ILE A 4 -85.43 16.85 -0.10
CA ILE A 4 -84.19 16.15 0.40
C ILE A 4 -83.01 16.92 -0.16
N THR A 5 -82.28 17.57 0.68
CA THR A 5 -80.97 18.19 0.40
C THR A 5 -79.86 17.17 0.59
N SER A 6 -79.31 16.71 -0.54
CA SER A 6 -78.11 15.87 -0.52
C SER A 6 -76.89 16.70 -0.15
N SER A 7 -76.33 16.44 1.02
CA SER A 7 -74.98 16.92 1.39
C SER A 7 -73.91 16.02 0.77
N LEU A 8 -73.20 16.53 -0.23
CA LEU A 8 -71.99 15.90 -0.70
C LEU A 8 -70.82 16.25 0.25
N VAL A 9 -70.34 15.27 0.94
CA VAL A 9 -69.09 15.33 1.72
C VAL A 9 -67.93 15.14 0.77
N PRO A 10 -67.03 16.09 0.63
CA PRO A 10 -65.83 15.85 -0.15
C PRO A 10 -64.91 14.92 0.63
N LEU A 11 -64.76 13.71 0.14
CA LEU A 11 -63.87 12.68 0.62
C LEU A 11 -62.42 13.16 0.48
N GLY A 12 -61.72 13.06 1.57
CA GLY A 12 -60.46 13.63 1.89
C GLY A 12 -59.36 13.47 0.87
N LEU A 13 -58.71 14.57 0.64
CA LEU A 13 -57.38 14.64 0.05
C LEU A 13 -56.40 14.03 1.08
N ALA A 14 -56.19 12.73 0.94
CA ALA A 14 -55.19 12.03 1.77
C ALA A 14 -53.81 12.61 1.46
N LEU A 15 -53.20 13.17 2.47
CA LEU A 15 -51.81 13.57 2.47
C LEU A 15 -50.91 12.42 2.01
N PHE A 16 -50.43 12.53 0.79
CA PHE A 16 -49.25 11.83 0.36
C PHE A 16 -48.04 12.70 0.82
N ALA A 17 -47.74 12.63 2.12
CA ALA A 17 -46.44 13.10 2.63
C ALA A 17 -45.40 12.15 2.04
N ALA A 18 -44.87 12.49 0.88
CA ALA A 18 -43.65 11.91 0.39
C ALA A 18 -42.60 12.16 1.42
N MET A 19 -42.17 11.11 2.14
CA MET A 19 -40.90 11.09 2.85
C MET A 19 -39.82 11.31 1.79
N LEU A 20 -39.42 12.56 1.64
CA LEU A 20 -38.13 12.87 1.07
C LEU A 20 -37.12 12.26 2.05
N ALA A 21 -36.75 11.01 1.83
CA ALA A 21 -35.56 10.46 2.38
C ALA A 21 -34.45 11.41 1.93
N ASP A 22 -33.93 12.20 2.86
CA ASP A 22 -32.70 12.92 2.67
C ASP A 22 -31.64 11.88 2.28
N GLY A 23 -31.49 11.68 1.00
CA GLY A 23 -30.34 10.97 0.43
C GLY A 23 -29.13 11.83 0.72
N GLN A 24 -28.61 11.72 1.93
CA GLN A 24 -27.28 12.19 2.21
C GLN A 24 -26.37 11.35 1.35
N GLY A 25 -25.99 11.91 0.21
CA GLY A 25 -24.90 11.38 -0.59
C GLY A 25 -23.68 11.17 0.31
N PRO A 26 -22.74 10.29 -0.08
CA PRO A 26 -21.51 10.13 0.67
C PRO A 26 -20.93 11.52 0.95
N PRO A 27 -20.36 11.75 2.16
CA PRO A 27 -19.85 13.07 2.52
C PRO A 27 -18.91 13.55 1.41
N ALA A 28 -19.14 14.75 0.91
CA ALA A 28 -18.29 15.34 -0.11
C ALA A 28 -16.87 15.37 0.46
N VAL A 29 -16.01 14.54 -0.12
CA VAL A 29 -14.58 14.58 0.20
C VAL A 29 -14.13 15.99 -0.15
N GLY A 30 -13.72 16.77 0.86
CA GLY A 30 -13.24 18.14 0.65
C GLY A 30 -12.12 18.15 -0.39
N PRO A 31 -11.87 19.28 -1.05
CA PRO A 31 -10.87 19.36 -2.11
C PRO A 31 -9.50 18.97 -1.55
N TYR A 32 -8.87 17.95 -2.15
CA TYR A 32 -7.49 17.62 -1.84
C TYR A 32 -6.59 18.80 -2.18
N HIS A 33 -5.63 19.06 -1.30
CA HIS A 33 -4.60 20.09 -1.52
C HIS A 33 -3.25 19.56 -1.05
N VAL A 34 -2.17 20.12 -1.59
CA VAL A 34 -0.82 19.83 -1.11
C VAL A 34 -0.65 20.50 0.24
N ALA A 35 -0.55 19.69 1.30
CA ALA A 35 -0.39 20.19 2.67
C ALA A 35 1.05 20.64 2.94
N GLU A 36 2.03 19.88 2.45
CA GLU A 36 3.45 20.15 2.66
C GLU A 36 4.30 19.55 1.55
N VAL A 37 5.49 20.11 1.32
CA VAL A 37 6.46 19.64 0.33
C VAL A 37 7.82 19.45 0.98
N PHE A 38 8.29 18.21 1.08
CA PHE A 38 9.62 17.90 1.58
C PHE A 38 10.63 17.77 0.42
N ARG A 39 11.75 18.46 0.51
CA ARG A 39 12.87 18.35 -0.43
C ARG A 39 13.87 17.36 0.14
N ILE A 40 13.73 16.07 -0.20
CA ILE A 40 14.54 15.00 0.37
C ILE A 40 15.87 14.75 -0.36
N GLY A 41 16.06 15.32 -1.55
CA GLY A 41 17.31 15.20 -2.30
C GLY A 41 17.69 13.75 -2.66
N GLY A 42 19.00 13.49 -2.70
CA GLY A 42 19.59 12.18 -3.00
C GLY A 42 19.72 11.87 -4.48
N GLU A 43 20.42 10.80 -4.82
CA GLU A 43 20.67 10.33 -6.17
C GLU A 43 19.69 9.24 -6.60
N GLY A 44 19.71 8.88 -7.90
CA GLY A 44 18.88 7.85 -8.51
C GLY A 44 17.49 8.33 -8.95
N GLY A 45 16.81 7.47 -9.68
CA GLY A 45 15.43 7.69 -10.12
C GLY A 45 14.43 7.61 -8.98
N TRP A 46 13.17 7.73 -9.31
CA TRP A 46 12.04 7.65 -8.38
C TRP A 46 11.08 6.58 -8.85
N ASP A 47 10.50 5.86 -7.88
CA ASP A 47 9.42 4.94 -8.13
C ASP A 47 8.35 5.09 -7.04
N TYR A 48 7.34 4.20 -6.99
CA TYR A 48 6.20 4.39 -6.12
C TYR A 48 6.54 4.22 -4.64
N VAL A 49 6.01 5.14 -3.83
CA VAL A 49 6.27 5.26 -2.40
C VAL A 49 5.38 4.31 -1.62
N THR A 50 5.93 3.65 -0.60
CA THR A 50 5.17 2.86 0.36
C THR A 50 5.14 3.55 1.71
N VAL A 51 3.96 3.64 2.31
CA VAL A 51 3.75 4.23 3.63
C VAL A 51 3.75 3.12 4.69
N ASP A 52 4.49 3.33 5.78
CA ASP A 52 4.36 2.60 7.03
C ASP A 52 3.56 3.47 8.02
N PRO A 53 2.27 3.21 8.21
CA PRO A 53 1.44 4.04 9.09
C PRO A 53 1.76 3.82 10.57
N GLU A 54 2.32 2.67 10.96
CA GLU A 54 2.65 2.34 12.35
C GLU A 54 3.85 3.14 12.84
N HIS A 55 4.93 3.17 12.04
CA HIS A 55 6.18 3.86 12.39
C HIS A 55 6.26 5.26 11.76
N LYS A 56 5.28 5.67 10.94
CA LYS A 56 5.23 6.95 10.21
C LYS A 56 6.44 7.14 9.29
N TYR A 57 6.82 6.08 8.59
CA TYR A 57 7.89 6.12 7.60
C TYR A 57 7.36 6.05 6.18
N LEU A 58 8.10 6.66 5.26
CA LEU A 58 7.94 6.51 3.82
C LEU A 58 9.15 5.75 3.29
N TYR A 59 8.90 4.68 2.55
CA TYR A 59 9.93 3.96 1.81
C TYR A 59 9.91 4.45 0.37
N VAL A 60 11.01 5.03 -0.07
CA VAL A 60 11.13 5.70 -1.36
C VAL A 60 12.21 4.99 -2.18
N PRO A 61 11.83 4.17 -3.19
CA PRO A 61 12.79 3.54 -4.09
C PRO A 61 13.57 4.58 -4.91
N ARG A 62 14.88 4.40 -5.02
CA ARG A 62 15.82 5.30 -5.70
C ARG A 62 16.76 4.56 -6.64
N THR A 63 16.26 3.65 -7.44
CA THR A 63 17.00 2.81 -8.40
C THR A 63 17.96 1.81 -7.74
N THR A 64 18.96 2.28 -6.99
CA THR A 64 20.02 1.44 -6.40
C THR A 64 19.89 1.22 -4.90
N HIS A 65 19.02 1.97 -4.27
CA HIS A 65 18.76 1.94 -2.83
C HIS A 65 17.33 2.36 -2.54
N THR A 66 16.87 2.15 -1.32
CA THR A 66 15.55 2.62 -0.86
C THR A 66 15.75 3.54 0.33
N MET A 67 15.41 4.81 0.19
CA MET A 67 15.43 5.77 1.30
C MET A 67 14.27 5.50 2.25
N VAL A 68 14.52 5.58 3.55
CA VAL A 68 13.48 5.58 4.58
C VAL A 68 13.39 6.99 5.14
N ILE A 69 12.22 7.59 5.01
CA ILE A 69 11.97 8.99 5.36
C ILE A 69 10.97 9.06 6.51
N ASP A 70 11.23 9.88 7.49
CA ASP A 70 10.24 10.24 8.50
C ASP A 70 9.13 11.10 7.85
N ALA A 71 7.90 10.60 7.88
CA ALA A 71 6.77 11.20 7.17
C ALA A 71 6.32 12.55 7.77
N ALA A 72 6.70 12.85 9.02
CA ALA A 72 6.35 14.11 9.67
C ALA A 72 7.37 15.22 9.40
N THR A 73 8.63 14.86 9.14
CA THR A 73 9.72 15.84 9.04
C THR A 73 10.40 15.86 7.68
N GLY A 74 10.14 14.88 6.82
CA GLY A 74 10.83 14.71 5.54
C GLY A 74 12.31 14.33 5.65
N LYS A 75 12.81 14.02 6.85
CA LYS A 75 14.22 13.67 7.06
C LYS A 75 14.47 12.18 6.76
N ALA A 76 15.58 11.90 6.09
CA ALA A 76 16.06 10.54 5.92
C ALA A 76 16.48 9.96 7.28
N VAL A 77 15.96 8.79 7.62
CA VAL A 77 16.29 8.05 8.85
C VAL A 77 17.14 6.82 8.57
N ALA A 78 17.06 6.28 7.36
CA ALA A 78 17.86 5.16 6.91
C ALA A 78 17.96 5.12 5.38
N ASP A 79 18.89 4.28 4.92
CA ASP A 79 19.07 3.95 3.52
C ASP A 79 19.32 2.44 3.40
N ILE A 80 18.52 1.77 2.60
CA ILE A 80 18.58 0.32 2.39
C ILE A 80 19.28 0.07 1.04
N PRO A 81 20.52 -0.41 1.02
CA PRO A 81 21.31 -0.56 -0.20
C PRO A 81 21.08 -1.88 -0.92
N GLY A 82 21.79 -2.07 -2.03
CA GLY A 82 21.97 -3.37 -2.68
C GLY A 82 20.96 -3.73 -3.75
N GLN A 83 20.20 -2.75 -4.24
CA GLN A 83 19.35 -2.87 -5.42
C GLN A 83 20.11 -2.45 -6.68
N LYS A 84 19.60 -2.83 -7.85
CA LYS A 84 20.11 -2.41 -9.17
C LYS A 84 19.07 -1.63 -9.97
N ARG A 85 17.81 -1.99 -9.86
CA ARG A 85 16.65 -1.30 -10.42
C ARG A 85 15.44 -1.66 -9.55
N ASN A 86 15.34 -0.99 -8.41
CA ASN A 86 14.22 -1.19 -7.51
C ASN A 86 12.96 -0.45 -7.98
N HIS A 87 11.81 -0.98 -7.55
CA HIS A 87 10.51 -0.40 -7.90
C HIS A 87 9.64 -0.21 -6.67
N GLY A 88 9.19 -1.27 -6.01
CA GLY A 88 8.25 -1.20 -4.94
C GLY A 88 8.69 -1.83 -3.63
N VAL A 89 7.98 -1.49 -2.57
CA VAL A 89 8.21 -2.01 -1.22
C VAL A 89 6.92 -2.59 -0.66
N ALA A 90 6.97 -3.78 -0.09
CA ALA A 90 5.89 -4.34 0.72
C ALA A 90 6.35 -4.56 2.16
N LEU A 91 5.48 -4.25 3.10
CA LEU A 91 5.76 -4.39 4.53
C LEU A 91 4.93 -5.54 5.11
N VAL A 92 5.56 -6.37 5.95
CA VAL A 92 4.94 -7.46 6.70
C VAL A 92 5.23 -7.27 8.19
N PRO A 93 4.52 -6.36 8.88
CA PRO A 93 4.80 -6.00 10.28
C PRO A 93 4.77 -7.22 11.20
N SER A 94 3.82 -8.13 11.00
CA SER A 94 3.69 -9.37 11.79
C SER A 94 4.91 -10.30 11.70
N ALA A 95 5.77 -10.10 10.69
CA ALA A 95 7.03 -10.83 10.54
C ALA A 95 8.26 -9.96 10.87
N GLY A 96 8.08 -8.66 11.10
CA GLY A 96 9.17 -7.69 11.26
C GLY A 96 10.01 -7.55 9.99
N ARG A 97 9.43 -7.70 8.80
CA ARG A 97 10.15 -7.76 7.53
C ARG A 97 9.56 -6.83 6.48
N GLY A 98 10.46 -6.24 5.70
CA GLY A 98 10.13 -5.53 4.48
C GLY A 98 10.75 -6.24 3.26
N PHE A 99 10.17 -5.97 2.10
CA PHE A 99 10.49 -6.61 0.83
C PHE A 99 10.59 -5.54 -0.24
N ILE A 100 11.66 -5.54 -1.02
CA ILE A 100 11.89 -4.57 -2.11
C ILE A 100 12.11 -5.34 -3.40
N THR A 101 11.37 -5.01 -4.46
CA THR A 101 11.60 -5.59 -5.79
C THR A 101 12.84 -5.01 -6.43
N ASP A 102 13.58 -5.86 -7.15
CA ASP A 102 14.75 -5.48 -7.95
C ASP A 102 14.60 -6.09 -9.34
N GLY A 103 14.07 -5.30 -10.28
CA GLY A 103 13.72 -5.74 -11.62
C GLY A 103 14.91 -6.22 -12.42
N LYS A 104 16.08 -5.58 -12.29
CA LYS A 104 17.29 -5.97 -13.04
C LYS A 104 17.84 -7.33 -12.61
N ASP A 105 17.70 -7.67 -11.32
CA ASP A 105 18.14 -8.97 -10.80
C ASP A 105 17.04 -10.05 -10.86
N GLY A 106 15.80 -9.66 -11.17
CA GLY A 106 14.62 -10.54 -11.07
C GLY A 106 14.50 -11.13 -9.67
N SER A 107 14.63 -10.31 -8.66
CA SER A 107 14.70 -10.72 -7.26
C SER A 107 13.93 -9.77 -6.33
N VAL A 108 13.78 -10.22 -5.09
CA VAL A 108 13.22 -9.43 -4.00
C VAL A 108 14.24 -9.39 -2.87
N ILE A 109 14.60 -8.20 -2.44
CA ILE A 109 15.43 -7.97 -1.26
C ILE A 109 14.56 -8.08 -0.02
N VAL A 110 15.03 -8.79 0.99
CA VAL A 110 14.39 -8.89 2.30
C VAL A 110 15.19 -8.08 3.31
N PHE A 111 14.53 -7.23 4.06
CA PHE A 111 15.16 -6.42 5.09
C PHE A 111 14.39 -6.46 6.41
N ASP A 112 15.06 -6.09 7.48
CA ASP A 112 14.50 -6.01 8.83
C ASP A 112 13.86 -4.64 9.06
N LEU A 113 12.59 -4.59 9.46
CA LEU A 113 11.84 -3.33 9.63
C LEU A 113 12.36 -2.46 10.78
N LYS A 114 13.00 -3.05 11.77
CA LYS A 114 13.50 -2.32 12.93
C LYS A 114 14.88 -1.72 12.70
N THR A 115 15.74 -2.46 12.00
CA THR A 115 17.16 -2.09 11.82
C THR A 115 17.48 -1.63 10.42
N PHE A 116 16.56 -1.80 9.47
CA PHE A 116 16.70 -1.54 8.04
C PHE A 116 17.82 -2.34 7.35
N LYS A 117 18.40 -3.31 8.04
CA LYS A 117 19.46 -4.15 7.49
C LYS A 117 18.92 -5.14 6.49
N VAL A 118 19.62 -5.28 5.37
CA VAL A 118 19.35 -6.32 4.38
C VAL A 118 19.66 -7.68 4.99
N LEU A 119 18.69 -8.59 4.91
CA LEU A 119 18.78 -9.96 5.42
C LEU A 119 19.11 -10.97 4.33
N GLY A 120 18.77 -10.66 3.08
CA GLY A 120 19.03 -11.52 1.93
C GLY A 120 18.22 -11.14 0.72
N LYS A 121 18.34 -11.97 -0.32
CA LYS A 121 17.57 -11.89 -1.57
C LYS A 121 16.81 -13.19 -1.83
N VAL A 122 15.61 -13.07 -2.40
CA VAL A 122 14.79 -14.18 -2.88
C VAL A 122 14.64 -14.04 -4.38
N LYS A 123 14.84 -15.12 -5.12
CA LYS A 123 14.60 -15.12 -6.55
C LYS A 123 13.10 -14.94 -6.84
N ALA A 124 12.77 -14.05 -7.72
CA ALA A 124 11.46 -13.90 -8.34
C ALA A 124 11.54 -14.33 -9.82
N ALA A 125 10.99 -13.55 -10.72
CA ALA A 125 11.18 -13.70 -12.15
C ALA A 125 11.71 -12.40 -12.75
N GLU A 126 12.00 -12.42 -14.03
CA GLU A 126 12.52 -11.27 -14.76
C GLU A 126 11.58 -10.07 -14.66
N ASP A 127 12.16 -8.89 -14.49
CA ASP A 127 11.45 -7.64 -14.26
C ASP A 127 10.48 -7.69 -13.06
N ALA A 128 11.02 -8.06 -11.90
CA ALA A 128 10.30 -7.99 -10.62
C ALA A 128 10.00 -6.52 -10.28
N ASP A 129 8.73 -6.11 -10.40
CA ASP A 129 8.27 -4.72 -10.32
C ASP A 129 7.26 -4.54 -9.19
N GLY A 130 5.96 -4.64 -9.47
CA GLY A 130 4.92 -4.43 -8.49
C GLY A 130 4.97 -5.44 -7.36
N ILE A 131 4.78 -4.98 -6.13
CA ILE A 131 4.82 -5.83 -4.95
C ILE A 131 3.74 -5.46 -3.95
N ILE A 132 3.09 -6.45 -3.38
CA ILE A 132 2.07 -6.26 -2.36
C ILE A 132 2.11 -7.39 -1.32
N TYR A 133 1.81 -7.08 -0.08
CA TYR A 133 1.51 -8.08 0.94
C TYR A 133 0.01 -8.31 1.04
N ASP A 134 -0.42 -9.56 0.90
CA ASP A 134 -1.79 -9.97 1.17
C ASP A 134 -1.90 -10.61 2.56
N PRO A 135 -2.54 -9.95 3.53
CA PRO A 135 -2.66 -10.46 4.88
C PRO A 135 -3.57 -11.70 4.98
N ALA A 136 -4.51 -11.88 4.05
CA ALA A 136 -5.43 -13.03 4.06
C ALA A 136 -4.70 -14.32 3.72
N SER A 137 -3.94 -14.35 2.63
CA SER A 137 -3.11 -15.50 2.26
C SER A 137 -1.76 -15.54 2.97
N ARG A 138 -1.36 -14.44 3.61
CA ARG A 138 -0.05 -14.22 4.24
C ARG A 138 1.10 -14.39 3.25
N LYS A 139 0.91 -13.94 2.03
CA LYS A 139 1.90 -13.98 0.97
C LYS A 139 2.30 -12.58 0.54
N VAL A 140 3.53 -12.44 0.11
CA VAL A 140 3.98 -11.32 -0.69
C VAL A 140 3.84 -11.73 -2.14
N LEU A 141 3.11 -10.95 -2.93
CA LEU A 141 2.87 -11.17 -4.34
C LEU A 141 3.72 -10.19 -5.14
N VAL A 142 4.42 -10.67 -6.14
CA VAL A 142 5.30 -9.88 -6.98
C VAL A 142 4.85 -10.02 -8.43
N SER A 143 4.52 -8.91 -9.09
CA SER A 143 4.32 -8.89 -10.53
C SER A 143 5.68 -8.76 -11.24
N CYS A 144 5.90 -9.57 -12.25
CA CYS A 144 7.13 -9.59 -13.03
C CYS A 144 6.75 -9.31 -14.50
N GLY A 145 7.02 -8.08 -14.95
CA GLY A 145 6.50 -7.55 -16.21
C GLY A 145 6.98 -8.34 -17.43
N ASP A 146 8.28 -8.44 -17.63
CA ASP A 146 8.86 -9.10 -18.80
C ASP A 146 8.57 -10.62 -18.82
N ALA A 147 8.49 -11.24 -17.64
CA ALA A 147 8.14 -12.65 -17.53
C ALA A 147 6.63 -12.91 -17.66
N GLY A 148 5.77 -11.90 -17.58
CA GLY A 148 4.31 -12.03 -17.68
C GLY A 148 3.67 -12.86 -16.57
N VAL A 149 4.25 -12.86 -15.36
CA VAL A 149 3.80 -13.71 -14.24
C VAL A 149 3.64 -12.93 -12.94
N VAL A 150 2.82 -13.48 -12.02
CA VAL A 150 2.78 -13.06 -10.62
C VAL A 150 3.38 -14.18 -9.77
N VAL A 151 4.42 -13.85 -9.01
CA VAL A 151 5.14 -14.80 -8.15
C VAL A 151 4.70 -14.63 -6.70
N PRO A 152 4.05 -15.62 -6.08
CA PRO A 152 3.79 -15.60 -4.65
C PRO A 152 5.02 -16.05 -3.87
N SER A 153 5.49 -15.27 -2.91
CA SER A 153 6.51 -15.76 -1.98
C SER A 153 5.87 -16.58 -0.85
N SER A 154 6.46 -17.72 -0.53
CA SER A 154 6.01 -18.55 0.59
C SER A 154 6.72 -18.17 1.90
N ARG A 155 6.11 -18.54 3.06
CA ARG A 155 6.76 -18.39 4.37
C ARG A 155 8.12 -19.09 4.47
N SER A 156 8.33 -20.17 3.71
CA SER A 156 9.60 -20.90 3.67
C SER A 156 10.69 -20.09 2.97
N SER A 157 10.41 -19.41 1.88
CA SER A 157 11.37 -18.52 1.21
C SER A 157 11.72 -17.29 2.08
N ILE A 158 10.75 -16.78 2.81
CA ILE A 158 10.97 -15.68 3.78
C ILE A 158 11.87 -16.17 4.93
N ARG A 159 11.66 -17.38 5.45
CA ARG A 159 12.49 -17.98 6.50
C ARG A 159 13.88 -18.33 6.02
N ALA A 160 14.03 -18.88 4.81
CA ALA A 160 15.31 -19.25 4.24
C ALA A 160 16.24 -18.04 4.06
N ALA A 161 15.71 -16.89 3.65
CA ALA A 161 16.47 -15.64 3.60
C ALA A 161 16.94 -15.17 5.00
N CYS A 162 16.17 -15.48 6.05
CA CYS A 162 16.55 -15.15 7.44
C CYS A 162 17.66 -16.07 8.00
N THR A 163 17.74 -17.31 7.55
CA THR A 163 18.73 -18.29 8.06
C THR A 163 20.06 -18.24 7.33
N SER A 164 20.08 -17.84 6.06
CA SER A 164 21.33 -17.69 5.30
C SER A 164 22.19 -16.50 5.72
N GLY A 165 21.61 -15.47 6.35
CA GLY A 165 22.32 -14.31 6.86
C GLY A 165 23.11 -14.56 8.17
N LEU A 166 22.97 -15.72 8.80
CA LEU A 166 23.63 -16.07 10.07
C LEU A 166 24.90 -16.91 9.93
N ARG A 167 25.36 -17.19 8.72
CA ARG A 167 26.71 -17.71 8.54
C ARG A 167 27.71 -16.56 8.45
N ALA A 168 28.00 -15.98 9.62
CA ALA A 168 29.24 -15.22 9.79
C ALA A 168 30.40 -16.16 9.50
N THR A 169 31.22 -15.81 8.55
CA THR A 169 32.54 -16.38 8.34
C THR A 169 33.34 -16.32 9.65
N ARG A 170 33.74 -17.48 10.11
CA ARG A 170 34.85 -17.61 11.05
C ARG A 170 36.18 -17.37 10.36
#